data_f9c27bd0ac1dceeedf9a6779cbd2181d
#
_entry.id   f9c27bd0ac1dceeedf9a6779cbd2181d
#
_cell.length_a   1.000
_cell.length_b   1.000
_cell.length_c   1.000
_cell.angle_alpha   90.00
_cell.angle_beta   90.00
_cell.angle_gamma   90.00
#
_symmetry.space_group_name_H-M   'P 1'
#
loop_
_entity.id
_entity.type
_entity.pdbx_description
1 polymer ?
#
loop_
_entity_poly.entity_id
_entity_poly.type
_entity_poly.pdbx_seq_one_letter_code
_entity_poly.pdbx_strand_id
1 'polypeptide(L)'
;MSSLNSPIISQVRFLQRQVATLLLYQDIFDHEIGQAFLYLLETFHHNESSILNCLKAYGTWFQVQAKYQQSWQEHLINQILRADNPFTQQAQQTTFDQLPPVLIEAAKQDLKILQSLYQYNGGKISHWLRTVAQLSENPIIWQPQPQPLEKIQESPLRNQLKTLENWSEAVENLVNHYHQFGTGLFAQADAFRWQNGKLLTINHPDPVDLSQLIGYENQRDLLLKNTEILLAGYPALNVLLYGSRGSGKSSLIKSLLHEYSDRGLRLIEVAKSDLKDLPLVVEQLRGVPQKFIIFVDDLSFEEDDDAFKALKVVLEGNLTARPQNVIVYATSNRRHLIREYFEDRPSPKDQDEVHVWDTVQEKLSFSDRFGLTLTFPPADQNTYLNMVRHLASQGGIKISPED
;
A
#
# COMPACT_ATOMS: atom_id res chain seq x y z
N MET A 1 -50.11 -8.10 18.50
CA MET A 1 -48.64 -7.81 18.56
C MET A 1 -47.95 -7.83 17.20
N SER A 2 -48.63 -7.93 16.07
CA SER A 2 -48.06 -8.13 14.73
C SER A 2 -47.89 -6.85 13.86
N SER A 3 -48.33 -5.67 14.29
CA SER A 3 -48.36 -4.50 13.42
C SER A 3 -47.14 -3.54 13.52
N LEU A 4 -46.42 -3.55 14.64
CA LEU A 4 -45.26 -2.65 14.85
C LEU A 4 -43.96 -3.13 14.17
N ASN A 5 -43.83 -4.41 13.92
CA ASN A 5 -42.62 -4.96 13.28
C ASN A 5 -42.66 -4.98 11.75
N SER A 6 -43.84 -4.78 11.14
CA SER A 6 -44.03 -4.81 9.69
C SER A 6 -43.23 -3.71 8.94
N PRO A 7 -43.14 -2.46 9.42
CA PRO A 7 -42.36 -1.41 8.74
C PRO A 7 -40.85 -1.69 8.77
N ILE A 8 -40.30 -2.18 9.91
CA ILE A 8 -38.86 -2.47 10.05
C ILE A 8 -38.47 -3.60 9.10
N ILE A 9 -39.26 -4.67 9.05
CA ILE A 9 -38.98 -5.80 8.16
C ILE A 9 -39.07 -5.39 6.69
N SER A 10 -40.01 -4.52 6.35
CA SER A 10 -40.11 -4.01 4.99
C SER A 10 -38.89 -3.18 4.63
N GLN A 11 -38.36 -2.36 5.55
CA GLN A 11 -37.13 -1.60 5.36
C GLN A 11 -35.89 -2.51 5.25
N VAL A 12 -35.78 -3.55 6.10
CA VAL A 12 -34.69 -4.54 6.03
C VAL A 12 -34.69 -5.24 4.67
N ARG A 13 -35.86 -5.73 4.21
CA ARG A 13 -35.99 -6.36 2.89
C ARG A 13 -35.65 -5.41 1.75
N PHE A 14 -36.01 -4.14 1.89
CA PHE A 14 -35.62 -3.11 0.93
C PHE A 14 -34.09 -2.98 0.87
N LEU A 15 -33.40 -2.88 2.01
CA LEU A 15 -31.94 -2.79 2.07
C LEU A 15 -31.27 -4.04 1.46
N GLN A 16 -31.74 -5.24 1.79
CA GLN A 16 -31.21 -6.47 1.21
C GLN A 16 -31.33 -6.49 -0.31
N ARG A 17 -32.46 -6.03 -0.86
CA ARG A 17 -32.65 -5.91 -2.31
C ARG A 17 -31.71 -4.88 -2.91
N GLN A 18 -31.53 -3.70 -2.25
CA GLN A 18 -30.61 -2.66 -2.69
C GLN A 18 -29.16 -3.21 -2.80
N VAL A 19 -28.67 -3.91 -1.78
CA VAL A 19 -27.35 -4.56 -1.80
C VAL A 19 -27.24 -5.53 -2.97
N ALA A 20 -28.28 -6.36 -3.21
CA ALA A 20 -28.29 -7.35 -4.29
C ALA A 20 -28.31 -6.73 -5.70
N THR A 21 -28.60 -5.43 -5.84
CA THR A 21 -28.62 -4.71 -7.12
C THR A 21 -27.33 -3.94 -7.41
N LEU A 22 -26.33 -3.98 -6.50
CA LEU A 22 -25.01 -3.39 -6.76
C LEU A 22 -24.35 -4.08 -7.94
N LEU A 23 -23.73 -3.29 -8.81
CA LEU A 23 -23.09 -3.75 -10.05
C LEU A 23 -21.57 -3.78 -9.92
N LEU A 24 -20.98 -2.77 -9.29
CA LEU A 24 -19.54 -2.52 -9.22
C LEU A 24 -18.99 -2.64 -7.81
N TYR A 25 -19.71 -2.15 -6.80
CA TYR A 25 -19.23 -2.00 -5.42
C TYR A 25 -19.67 -3.14 -4.50
N GLN A 26 -19.85 -4.36 -5.02
CA GLN A 26 -20.27 -5.53 -4.24
C GLN A 26 -19.23 -5.92 -3.18
N ASP A 27 -17.93 -5.83 -3.52
CA ASP A 27 -16.79 -6.22 -2.67
C ASP A 27 -16.70 -5.42 -1.36
N ILE A 28 -17.42 -4.30 -1.25
CA ILE A 28 -17.54 -3.55 0.01
C ILE A 28 -18.04 -4.44 1.17
N PHE A 29 -18.85 -5.45 0.84
CA PHE A 29 -19.42 -6.37 1.81
C PHE A 29 -18.55 -7.60 2.08
N ASP A 30 -17.45 -7.81 1.39
CA ASP A 30 -16.54 -8.95 1.61
C ASP A 30 -15.70 -8.78 2.88
N HIS A 31 -15.55 -7.53 3.37
CA HIS A 31 -14.89 -7.26 4.63
C HIS A 31 -15.75 -7.70 5.84
N GLU A 32 -15.11 -8.11 6.95
CA GLU A 32 -15.79 -8.60 8.16
C GLU A 32 -16.93 -7.68 8.66
N ILE A 33 -16.77 -6.33 8.59
CA ILE A 33 -17.81 -5.38 8.99
C ILE A 33 -19.01 -5.46 8.05
N GLY A 34 -18.77 -5.55 6.74
CA GLY A 34 -19.81 -5.68 5.72
C GLY A 34 -20.57 -6.99 5.86
N GLN A 35 -19.85 -8.10 5.99
CA GLN A 35 -20.45 -9.43 6.20
C GLN A 35 -21.30 -9.50 7.48
N ALA A 36 -20.77 -8.94 8.60
CA ALA A 36 -21.50 -8.90 9.85
C ALA A 36 -22.79 -8.04 9.75
N PHE A 37 -22.75 -6.95 8.97
CA PHE A 37 -23.94 -6.13 8.70
C PHE A 37 -24.97 -6.88 7.86
N LEU A 38 -24.58 -7.56 6.80
CA LEU A 38 -25.49 -8.37 5.99
C LEU A 38 -26.12 -9.50 6.81
N TYR A 39 -25.30 -10.22 7.58
CA TYR A 39 -25.78 -11.27 8.47
C TYR A 39 -26.78 -10.72 9.49
N LEU A 40 -26.53 -9.55 10.07
CA LEU A 40 -27.47 -8.90 10.96
C LEU A 40 -28.80 -8.60 10.26
N LEU A 41 -28.80 -8.08 9.02
CA LEU A 41 -30.01 -7.84 8.25
C LEU A 41 -30.79 -9.14 7.96
N GLU A 42 -30.09 -10.25 7.73
CA GLU A 42 -30.73 -11.56 7.49
C GLU A 42 -31.47 -12.09 8.72
N THR A 43 -31.03 -11.73 9.92
CA THR A 43 -31.63 -12.22 11.16
C THR A 43 -32.88 -11.45 11.60
N PHE A 44 -33.22 -10.32 10.96
CA PHE A 44 -34.45 -9.57 11.24
C PHE A 44 -35.70 -10.29 10.70
N HIS A 45 -36.22 -11.30 11.45
CA HIS A 45 -37.43 -12.07 11.13
C HIS A 45 -38.39 -12.10 12.32
N HIS A 46 -39.62 -12.61 12.11
CA HIS A 46 -40.71 -12.53 13.08
C HIS A 46 -40.73 -13.63 14.18
N ASN A 47 -39.83 -14.61 14.19
CA ASN A 47 -39.87 -15.76 15.10
C ASN A 47 -39.02 -15.53 16.37
N GLU A 48 -39.40 -16.06 17.53
CA GLU A 48 -38.64 -15.92 18.79
C GLU A 48 -37.19 -16.43 18.70
N SER A 49 -36.96 -17.57 18.04
CA SER A 49 -35.59 -18.03 17.78
C SER A 49 -34.78 -17.07 16.92
N SER A 50 -35.42 -16.32 16.06
CA SER A 50 -34.86 -15.27 15.22
C SER A 50 -34.45 -14.01 16.03
N ILE A 51 -35.20 -13.66 17.08
CA ILE A 51 -34.89 -12.50 17.96
C ILE A 51 -33.55 -12.75 18.67
N LEU A 52 -33.34 -13.93 19.24
CA LEU A 52 -32.06 -14.27 19.89
C LEU A 52 -30.88 -14.24 18.91
N ASN A 53 -31.09 -14.73 17.68
CA ASN A 53 -30.08 -14.68 16.63
C ASN A 53 -29.78 -13.24 16.21
N CYS A 54 -30.80 -12.39 16.15
CA CYS A 54 -30.62 -10.95 15.83
C CYS A 54 -29.79 -10.23 16.91
N LEU A 55 -30.05 -10.52 18.19
CA LEU A 55 -29.25 -9.98 19.31
C LEU A 55 -27.78 -10.44 19.22
N LYS A 56 -27.56 -11.72 18.93
CA LYS A 56 -26.19 -12.25 18.75
C LYS A 56 -25.49 -11.63 17.54
N ALA A 57 -26.19 -11.51 16.41
CA ALA A 57 -25.66 -10.90 15.20
C ALA A 57 -25.28 -9.41 15.42
N TYR A 58 -26.09 -8.68 16.19
CA TYR A 58 -25.75 -7.31 16.59
C TYR A 58 -24.47 -7.27 17.44
N GLY A 59 -24.33 -8.18 18.41
CA GLY A 59 -23.12 -8.31 19.21
C GLY A 59 -21.88 -8.56 18.35
N THR A 60 -22.00 -9.46 17.35
CA THR A 60 -20.92 -9.72 16.39
C THR A 60 -20.58 -8.47 15.57
N TRP A 61 -21.59 -7.76 15.05
CA TRP A 61 -21.38 -6.52 14.29
C TRP A 61 -20.72 -5.42 15.13
N PHE A 62 -21.11 -5.27 16.40
CA PHE A 62 -20.46 -4.36 17.34
C PHE A 62 -18.99 -4.73 17.57
N GLN A 63 -18.70 -6.03 17.82
CA GLN A 63 -17.34 -6.52 18.08
C GLN A 63 -16.39 -6.28 16.88
N VAL A 64 -16.89 -6.49 15.65
CA VAL A 64 -16.09 -6.28 14.44
C VAL A 64 -15.81 -4.78 14.22
N GLN A 65 -16.80 -3.91 14.46
CA GLN A 65 -16.57 -2.46 14.42
C GLN A 65 -15.53 -2.03 15.47
N ALA A 66 -15.60 -2.59 16.69
CA ALA A 66 -14.63 -2.33 17.75
C ALA A 66 -13.22 -2.85 17.40
N LYS A 67 -13.12 -4.05 16.80
CA LYS A 67 -11.86 -4.64 16.33
C LYS A 67 -11.14 -3.74 15.34
N TYR A 68 -11.88 -3.18 14.39
CA TYR A 68 -11.33 -2.31 13.34
C TYR A 68 -11.38 -0.82 13.68
N GLN A 69 -11.86 -0.45 14.88
CA GLN A 69 -11.99 0.93 15.32
C GLN A 69 -12.75 1.83 14.32
N GLN A 70 -13.74 1.28 13.62
CA GLN A 70 -14.51 1.97 12.57
C GLN A 70 -16.01 1.86 12.84
N SER A 71 -16.74 2.95 12.61
CA SER A 71 -18.20 2.90 12.51
C SER A 71 -18.62 2.33 11.15
N TRP A 72 -19.89 1.93 11.05
CA TRP A 72 -20.47 1.49 9.78
C TRP A 72 -20.33 2.53 8.66
N GLN A 73 -20.55 3.80 8.97
CA GLN A 73 -20.43 4.88 8.01
C GLN A 73 -19.00 5.10 7.54
N GLU A 74 -18.05 5.06 8.47
CA GLU A 74 -16.63 5.17 8.12
C GLU A 74 -16.16 3.99 7.28
N HIS A 75 -16.64 2.79 7.60
CA HIS A 75 -16.36 1.60 6.82
C HIS A 75 -16.83 1.76 5.37
N LEU A 76 -18.09 2.17 5.14
CA LEU A 76 -18.63 2.38 3.79
C LEU A 76 -17.80 3.38 2.97
N ILE A 77 -17.50 4.55 3.55
CA ILE A 77 -16.71 5.57 2.85
C ILE A 77 -15.31 5.02 2.55
N ASN A 78 -14.66 4.35 3.51
CA ASN A 78 -13.33 3.78 3.31
C ASN A 78 -13.31 2.74 2.20
N GLN A 79 -14.30 1.87 2.14
CA GLN A 79 -14.40 0.85 1.10
C GLN A 79 -14.67 1.47 -0.28
N ILE A 80 -15.49 2.51 -0.37
CA ILE A 80 -15.71 3.25 -1.62
C ILE A 80 -14.37 3.85 -2.11
N LEU A 81 -13.64 4.55 -1.24
CA LEU A 81 -12.39 5.21 -1.61
C LEU A 81 -11.26 4.25 -2.02
N ARG A 82 -11.36 2.99 -1.61
CA ARG A 82 -10.36 1.93 -1.87
C ARG A 82 -10.85 0.84 -2.81
N ALA A 83 -12.06 0.99 -3.37
CA ALA A 83 -12.69 -0.04 -4.17
C ALA A 83 -11.81 -0.45 -5.36
N ASP A 84 -11.83 -1.75 -5.68
CA ASP A 84 -11.12 -2.33 -6.81
C ASP A 84 -12.11 -3.07 -7.71
N ASN A 85 -12.59 -2.38 -8.73
CA ASN A 85 -13.60 -2.88 -9.66
C ASN A 85 -13.35 -2.31 -11.07
N PRO A 86 -14.05 -2.78 -12.11
CA PRO A 86 -13.82 -2.33 -13.49
C PRO A 86 -13.93 -0.81 -13.72
N PHE A 87 -14.77 -0.11 -12.94
CA PHE A 87 -14.87 1.35 -13.02
C PHE A 87 -13.63 2.00 -12.40
N THR A 88 -13.24 1.61 -11.18
CA THR A 88 -12.12 2.23 -10.46
C THR A 88 -10.79 1.92 -11.13
N GLN A 89 -10.61 0.70 -11.69
CA GLN A 89 -9.43 0.31 -12.47
C GLN A 89 -9.25 1.18 -13.73
N GLN A 90 -10.34 1.53 -14.43
CA GLN A 90 -10.26 2.45 -15.57
C GLN A 90 -10.09 3.89 -15.11
N ALA A 91 -10.77 4.31 -14.04
CA ALA A 91 -10.69 5.65 -13.49
C ALA A 91 -9.26 6.03 -13.03
N GLN A 92 -8.45 5.07 -12.58
CA GLN A 92 -7.07 5.38 -12.22
C GLN A 92 -6.14 5.62 -13.43
N GLN A 93 -6.55 5.25 -14.65
CA GLN A 93 -5.74 5.34 -15.86
C GLN A 93 -6.22 6.42 -16.84
N THR A 94 -7.49 6.84 -16.74
CA THR A 94 -8.12 7.75 -17.71
C THR A 94 -8.87 8.88 -17.01
N THR A 95 -9.08 9.98 -17.71
CA THR A 95 -9.91 11.09 -17.22
C THR A 95 -11.41 10.74 -17.29
N PHE A 96 -12.22 11.48 -16.54
CA PHE A 96 -13.67 11.25 -16.46
C PHE A 96 -14.33 11.21 -17.84
N ASP A 97 -13.97 12.12 -18.76
CA ASP A 97 -14.54 12.23 -20.10
C ASP A 97 -14.21 11.06 -21.01
N GLN A 98 -13.18 10.27 -20.69
CA GLN A 98 -12.73 9.12 -21.46
C GLN A 98 -13.31 7.80 -20.93
N LEU A 99 -13.97 7.82 -19.79
CA LEU A 99 -14.58 6.62 -19.22
C LEU A 99 -15.83 6.19 -20.01
N PRO A 100 -16.09 4.88 -20.14
CA PRO A 100 -17.33 4.38 -20.74
C PRO A 100 -18.55 4.91 -19.99
N PRO A 101 -19.52 5.54 -20.69
CA PRO A 101 -20.72 6.11 -20.06
C PRO A 101 -21.49 5.09 -19.22
N VAL A 102 -21.51 3.81 -19.62
CA VAL A 102 -22.19 2.73 -18.90
C VAL A 102 -21.56 2.48 -17.52
N LEU A 103 -20.22 2.56 -17.40
CA LEU A 103 -19.54 2.42 -16.09
C LEU A 103 -19.81 3.63 -15.20
N ILE A 104 -19.90 4.83 -15.76
CA ILE A 104 -20.26 6.04 -15.01
C ILE A 104 -21.67 5.91 -14.45
N GLU A 105 -22.64 5.49 -15.27
CA GLU A 105 -24.03 5.32 -14.83
C GLU A 105 -24.17 4.18 -13.81
N ALA A 106 -23.46 3.07 -13.96
CA ALA A 106 -23.42 2.00 -12.98
C ALA A 106 -22.85 2.48 -11.63
N ALA A 107 -21.74 3.25 -11.66
CA ALA A 107 -21.16 3.84 -10.44
C ALA A 107 -22.13 4.83 -9.77
N LYS A 108 -22.82 5.68 -10.53
CA LYS A 108 -23.86 6.59 -10.01
C LYS A 108 -25.01 5.84 -9.34
N GLN A 109 -25.46 4.74 -9.94
CA GLN A 109 -26.50 3.88 -9.37
C GLN A 109 -26.05 3.30 -8.04
N ASP A 110 -24.87 2.69 -8.02
CA ASP A 110 -24.33 2.03 -6.83
C ASP A 110 -24.08 3.04 -5.69
N LEU A 111 -23.57 4.23 -6.02
CA LEU A 111 -23.37 5.29 -5.01
C LEU A 111 -24.67 5.75 -4.37
N LYS A 112 -25.79 5.83 -5.09
CA LYS A 112 -27.12 6.11 -4.52
C LYS A 112 -27.55 5.00 -3.56
N ILE A 113 -27.30 3.74 -3.91
CA ILE A 113 -27.58 2.59 -3.06
C ILE A 113 -26.73 2.66 -1.79
N LEU A 114 -25.42 2.85 -1.92
CA LEU A 114 -24.50 2.94 -0.80
C LEU A 114 -24.81 4.11 0.12
N GLN A 115 -25.24 5.25 -0.44
CA GLN A 115 -25.73 6.37 0.35
C GLN A 115 -26.99 6.02 1.16
N SER A 116 -27.92 5.28 0.57
CA SER A 116 -29.10 4.82 1.31
C SER A 116 -28.70 3.91 2.49
N LEU A 117 -27.71 3.03 2.31
CA LEU A 117 -27.16 2.19 3.37
C LEU A 117 -26.41 2.99 4.44
N TYR A 118 -25.69 4.05 4.05
CA TYR A 118 -25.01 4.97 4.95
C TYR A 118 -25.97 5.67 5.93
N GLN A 119 -27.22 5.94 5.50
CA GLN A 119 -28.24 6.53 6.36
C GLN A 119 -28.72 5.60 7.48
N TYR A 120 -28.46 4.29 7.39
CA TYR A 120 -28.77 3.30 8.43
C TYR A 120 -27.59 3.15 9.38
N ASN A 121 -27.35 4.18 10.17
CA ASN A 121 -26.30 4.21 11.17
C ASN A 121 -26.58 3.28 12.37
N GLY A 122 -25.57 3.10 13.24
CA GLY A 122 -25.69 2.30 14.45
C GLY A 122 -26.90 2.65 15.31
N GLY A 123 -27.30 3.94 15.36
CA GLY A 123 -28.45 4.42 16.10
C GLY A 123 -29.78 3.88 15.57
N LYS A 124 -29.98 3.92 14.24
CA LYS A 124 -31.18 3.36 13.62
C LYS A 124 -31.26 1.84 13.80
N ILE A 125 -30.15 1.15 13.60
CA ILE A 125 -30.09 -0.32 13.78
C ILE A 125 -30.35 -0.71 15.23
N SER A 126 -29.75 -0.02 16.20
CA SER A 126 -29.99 -0.23 17.63
C SER A 126 -31.45 0.01 18.01
N HIS A 127 -32.09 1.07 17.45
CA HIS A 127 -33.52 1.31 17.64
C HIS A 127 -34.40 0.21 17.05
N TRP A 128 -34.07 -0.30 15.86
CA TRP A 128 -34.78 -1.44 15.27
C TRP A 128 -34.70 -2.66 16.15
N LEU A 129 -33.48 -2.97 16.64
CA LEU A 129 -33.26 -4.11 17.50
C LEU A 129 -34.04 -4.02 18.81
N ARG A 130 -34.04 -2.83 19.46
CA ARG A 130 -34.88 -2.57 20.62
C ARG A 130 -36.35 -2.87 20.34
N THR A 131 -36.87 -2.37 19.22
CA THR A 131 -38.28 -2.53 18.85
C THR A 131 -38.63 -3.98 18.56
N VAL A 132 -37.81 -4.70 17.79
CA VAL A 132 -38.05 -6.10 17.42
C VAL A 132 -37.87 -7.04 18.60
N ALA A 133 -36.85 -6.81 19.42
CA ALA A 133 -36.56 -7.68 20.59
C ALA A 133 -37.28 -7.21 21.88
N GLN A 134 -38.10 -6.15 21.82
CA GLN A 134 -38.81 -5.57 22.96
C GLN A 134 -37.92 -5.27 24.18
N LEU A 135 -36.74 -4.74 23.94
CA LEU A 135 -35.81 -4.37 24.99
C LEU A 135 -36.25 -3.08 25.70
N SER A 136 -35.92 -2.94 26.97
CA SER A 136 -36.19 -1.75 27.77
C SER A 136 -35.41 -0.54 27.26
N GLU A 137 -34.17 -0.77 26.79
CA GLU A 137 -33.24 0.26 26.33
C GLU A 137 -32.66 -0.09 24.97
N ASN A 138 -32.16 0.95 24.27
CA ASN A 138 -31.42 0.76 23.04
C ASN A 138 -30.07 0.08 23.33
N PRO A 139 -29.68 -0.97 22.59
CA PRO A 139 -28.32 -1.51 22.65
C PRO A 139 -27.25 -0.46 22.42
N ILE A 140 -26.12 -0.61 23.11
CA ILE A 140 -24.97 0.29 22.97
C ILE A 140 -24.45 0.26 21.53
N ILE A 141 -24.09 1.45 21.03
CA ILE A 141 -23.59 1.66 19.68
C ILE A 141 -22.08 1.84 19.75
N TRP A 142 -21.33 1.21 18.83
CA TRP A 142 -19.92 1.49 18.68
C TRP A 142 -19.72 2.91 18.11
N GLN A 143 -18.90 3.67 18.81
CA GLN A 143 -18.44 4.99 18.39
C GLN A 143 -16.91 4.99 18.42
N PRO A 144 -16.25 5.10 17.25
CA PRO A 144 -14.79 5.17 17.22
C PRO A 144 -14.33 6.43 17.96
N GLN A 145 -13.27 6.27 18.76
CA GLN A 145 -12.62 7.43 19.36
C GLN A 145 -11.85 8.19 18.26
N PRO A 146 -11.76 9.52 18.34
CA PRO A 146 -10.88 10.28 17.46
C PRO A 146 -9.45 9.78 17.66
N GLN A 147 -8.94 9.01 16.74
CA GLN A 147 -7.52 8.67 16.69
C GLN A 147 -6.77 9.82 16.00
N PRO A 148 -5.48 10.05 16.32
CA PRO A 148 -4.62 10.87 15.48
C PRO A 148 -4.73 10.30 14.06
N LEU A 149 -5.20 11.12 13.13
CA LEU A 149 -5.53 10.72 11.77
C LEU A 149 -4.30 10.11 11.10
N GLU A 150 -4.35 8.83 10.74
CA GLU A 150 -3.45 8.30 9.73
C GLU A 150 -3.63 9.13 8.45
N LYS A 151 -2.55 9.49 7.78
CA LYS A 151 -2.48 10.42 6.64
C LYS A 151 -3.53 10.19 5.53
N ILE A 152 -4.00 8.96 5.35
CA ILE A 152 -5.06 8.59 4.38
C ILE A 152 -6.45 9.11 4.79
N GLN A 153 -6.64 9.53 6.06
CA GLN A 153 -7.94 9.95 6.57
C GLN A 153 -8.31 11.40 6.21
N GLU A 154 -7.39 12.19 5.67
CA GLU A 154 -7.60 13.60 5.34
C GLU A 154 -8.07 13.88 3.90
N SER A 155 -8.46 12.85 3.14
CA SER A 155 -8.98 13.10 1.79
C SER A 155 -10.16 14.09 1.83
N PRO A 156 -10.10 15.22 1.12
CA PRO A 156 -11.21 16.18 1.03
C PRO A 156 -12.51 15.50 0.60
N LEU A 157 -12.42 14.50 -0.26
CA LEU A 157 -13.55 13.72 -0.75
C LEU A 157 -14.25 12.93 0.36
N ARG A 158 -13.50 12.43 1.36
CA ARG A 158 -14.08 11.77 2.53
C ARG A 158 -15.05 12.70 3.28
N ASN A 159 -14.64 13.94 3.52
CA ASN A 159 -15.47 14.93 4.20
C ASN A 159 -16.63 15.37 3.32
N GLN A 160 -16.42 15.46 2.02
CA GLN A 160 -17.47 15.76 1.05
C GLN A 160 -18.55 14.67 1.06
N LEU A 161 -18.21 13.38 1.03
CA LEU A 161 -19.20 12.28 1.07
C LEU A 161 -20.04 12.28 2.36
N LYS A 162 -19.47 12.74 3.49
CA LYS A 162 -20.24 12.84 4.76
C LYS A 162 -21.36 13.90 4.71
N THR A 163 -21.23 14.92 3.88
CA THR A 163 -22.12 16.09 3.83
C THR A 163 -22.94 16.16 2.55
N LEU A 164 -22.57 15.42 1.51
CA LEU A 164 -23.22 15.49 0.21
C LEU A 164 -24.63 14.89 0.25
N GLU A 165 -25.62 15.63 -0.27
CA GLU A 165 -26.99 15.16 -0.33
C GLU A 165 -27.22 14.04 -1.35
N ASN A 166 -26.38 13.97 -2.39
CA ASN A 166 -26.47 12.95 -3.44
C ASN A 166 -25.09 12.47 -3.86
N TRP A 167 -24.71 11.26 -3.44
CA TRP A 167 -23.40 10.68 -3.72
C TRP A 167 -23.14 10.42 -5.21
N SER A 168 -24.20 10.32 -6.02
CA SER A 168 -24.00 10.16 -7.48
C SER A 168 -23.35 11.39 -8.12
N GLU A 169 -23.34 12.55 -7.46
CA GLU A 169 -22.66 13.76 -7.93
C GLU A 169 -21.16 13.76 -7.63
N ALA A 170 -20.70 12.83 -6.78
CA ALA A 170 -19.30 12.70 -6.44
C ALA A 170 -18.49 11.85 -7.43
N VAL A 171 -19.10 11.29 -8.47
CA VAL A 171 -18.44 10.32 -9.38
C VAL A 171 -17.19 10.92 -10.03
N GLU A 172 -17.23 12.16 -10.51
CA GLU A 172 -16.05 12.82 -11.10
C GLU A 172 -14.94 13.04 -10.05
N ASN A 173 -15.32 13.46 -8.84
CA ASN A 173 -14.35 13.59 -7.74
C ASN A 173 -13.76 12.24 -7.32
N LEU A 174 -14.53 11.15 -7.40
CA LEU A 174 -14.04 9.80 -7.19
C LEU A 174 -13.06 9.37 -8.28
N VAL A 175 -13.32 9.69 -9.54
CA VAL A 175 -12.36 9.43 -10.64
C VAL A 175 -11.04 10.13 -10.37
N ASN A 176 -11.06 11.41 -10.00
CA ASN A 176 -9.87 12.17 -9.64
C ASN A 176 -9.14 11.56 -8.43
N HIS A 177 -9.90 11.09 -7.44
CA HIS A 177 -9.34 10.40 -6.27
C HIS A 177 -8.63 9.10 -6.67
N TYR A 178 -9.26 8.24 -7.47
CA TYR A 178 -8.64 6.98 -7.91
C TYR A 178 -7.43 7.22 -8.81
N HIS A 179 -7.47 8.28 -9.62
CA HIS A 179 -6.32 8.67 -10.43
C HIS A 179 -5.12 9.12 -9.59
N GLN A 180 -5.37 9.81 -8.48
CA GLN A 180 -4.32 10.32 -7.59
C GLN A 180 -3.81 9.26 -6.60
N PHE A 181 -4.72 8.51 -5.97
CA PHE A 181 -4.41 7.61 -4.85
C PHE A 181 -4.43 6.13 -5.23
N GLY A 182 -4.92 5.79 -6.43
CA GLY A 182 -5.09 4.40 -6.89
C GLY A 182 -6.27 3.70 -6.26
N THR A 183 -6.30 2.38 -6.43
CA THR A 183 -7.40 1.49 -6.03
C THR A 183 -6.86 0.26 -5.30
N GLY A 184 -7.73 -0.49 -4.67
CA GLY A 184 -7.43 -1.81 -4.10
C GLY A 184 -6.26 -1.78 -3.12
N LEU A 185 -5.34 -2.71 -3.31
CA LEU A 185 -4.19 -2.94 -2.44
C LEU A 185 -3.31 -1.69 -2.29
N PHE A 186 -3.07 -0.98 -3.40
CA PHE A 186 -2.17 0.19 -3.42
C PHE A 186 -2.78 1.45 -2.81
N ALA A 187 -4.11 1.49 -2.66
CA ALA A 187 -4.82 2.51 -1.90
C ALA A 187 -4.91 2.19 -0.40
N GLN A 188 -4.60 0.95 0.01
CA GLN A 188 -4.71 0.50 1.40
C GLN A 188 -3.42 0.68 2.19
N ALA A 189 -2.26 0.56 1.54
CA ALA A 189 -0.96 0.61 2.18
C ALA A 189 0.09 1.30 1.31
N ASP A 190 1.16 1.77 1.95
CA ASP A 190 2.29 2.42 1.29
C ASP A 190 3.49 1.47 1.15
N ALA A 191 3.56 0.43 1.98
CA ALA A 191 4.64 -0.56 2.00
C ALA A 191 4.12 -1.97 1.76
N PHE A 192 4.87 -2.72 0.96
CA PHE A 192 4.54 -4.09 0.57
C PHE A 192 5.76 -4.98 0.63
N ARG A 193 5.51 -6.28 0.72
CA ARG A 193 6.51 -7.34 0.54
C ARG A 193 6.02 -8.31 -0.51
N TRP A 194 6.91 -8.66 -1.42
CA TRP A 194 6.68 -9.79 -2.33
C TRP A 194 7.02 -11.09 -1.62
N GLN A 195 6.09 -12.01 -1.56
CA GLN A 195 6.29 -13.31 -0.94
C GLN A 195 5.35 -14.35 -1.55
N ASN A 196 5.89 -15.53 -1.92
CA ASN A 196 5.11 -16.65 -2.47
C ASN A 196 4.23 -16.25 -3.68
N GLY A 197 4.75 -15.41 -4.58
CA GLY A 197 4.03 -14.98 -5.78
C GLY A 197 2.94 -13.93 -5.55
N LYS A 198 2.91 -13.27 -4.38
CA LYS A 198 1.89 -12.27 -4.02
C LYS A 198 2.50 -11.05 -3.35
N LEU A 199 1.85 -9.90 -3.54
CA LEU A 199 2.09 -8.70 -2.77
C LEU A 199 1.32 -8.77 -1.45
N LEU A 200 2.03 -8.63 -0.33
CA LEU A 200 1.48 -8.56 1.01
C LEU A 200 1.70 -7.16 1.57
N THR A 201 0.70 -6.59 2.22
CA THR A 201 0.81 -5.27 2.88
C THR A 201 1.69 -5.35 4.12
N ILE A 202 2.52 -4.33 4.33
CA ILE A 202 3.26 -4.11 5.58
C ILE A 202 2.52 -3.03 6.35
N ASN A 203 1.75 -3.42 7.35
CA ASN A 203 0.89 -2.50 8.12
C ASN A 203 1.67 -1.54 9.01
N HIS A 204 2.88 -1.92 9.44
CA HIS A 204 3.75 -1.13 10.31
C HIS A 204 5.14 -1.06 9.67
N PRO A 205 5.34 -0.23 8.64
CA PRO A 205 6.66 0.00 8.08
C PRO A 205 7.56 0.67 9.12
N ASP A 206 8.86 0.42 9.00
CA ASP A 206 9.87 1.00 9.89
C ASP A 206 9.83 2.55 9.82
N PRO A 207 9.56 3.27 10.92
CA PRO A 207 9.33 4.72 10.91
C PRO A 207 10.66 5.50 10.89
N VAL A 208 11.51 5.26 9.90
CA VAL A 208 12.78 5.98 9.74
C VAL A 208 12.53 7.37 9.18
N ASP A 209 12.94 8.40 9.94
CA ASP A 209 12.92 9.80 9.50
C ASP A 209 14.25 10.19 8.87
N LEU A 210 14.20 10.96 7.78
CA LEU A 210 15.39 11.49 7.09
C LEU A 210 16.26 12.34 8.02
N SER A 211 15.68 13.04 8.98
CA SER A 211 16.40 13.84 9.97
C SER A 211 17.30 13.01 10.90
N GLN A 212 17.05 11.71 11.00
CA GLN A 212 17.86 10.78 11.80
C GLN A 212 19.14 10.34 11.06
N LEU A 213 19.24 10.59 9.75
CA LEU A 213 20.32 10.13 8.91
C LEU A 213 21.27 11.29 8.61
N ILE A 214 22.44 11.27 9.22
CA ILE A 214 23.49 12.27 9.03
C ILE A 214 24.79 11.63 8.54
N GLY A 215 25.66 12.44 7.92
CA GLY A 215 27.00 12.03 7.53
C GLY A 215 27.15 11.57 6.09
N TYR A 216 26.05 11.51 5.32
CA TYR A 216 26.06 11.14 3.90
C TYR A 216 25.09 12.03 3.09
N GLU A 217 25.17 13.34 3.31
CA GLU A 217 24.25 14.35 2.78
C GLU A 217 24.22 14.33 1.24
N ASN A 218 25.37 14.23 0.59
CA ASN A 218 25.45 14.17 -0.88
C ASN A 218 24.73 12.95 -1.44
N GLN A 219 24.92 11.78 -0.84
CA GLN A 219 24.27 10.55 -1.27
C GLN A 219 22.75 10.62 -1.04
N ARG A 220 22.34 11.18 0.11
CA ARG A 220 20.93 11.44 0.43
C ARG A 220 20.30 12.35 -0.62
N ASP A 221 20.90 13.51 -0.89
CA ASP A 221 20.34 14.51 -1.79
C ASP A 221 20.23 13.99 -3.23
N LEU A 222 21.20 13.19 -3.70
CA LEU A 222 21.12 12.51 -5.00
C LEU A 222 19.99 11.49 -5.05
N LEU A 223 19.78 10.70 -3.98
CA LEU A 223 18.71 9.72 -3.91
C LEU A 223 17.33 10.39 -3.88
N LEU A 224 17.18 11.46 -3.07
CA LEU A 224 15.96 12.27 -3.02
C LEU A 224 15.64 12.85 -4.40
N LYS A 225 16.60 13.47 -5.06
CA LYS A 225 16.43 14.05 -6.40
C LYS A 225 15.98 13.00 -7.43
N ASN A 226 16.58 11.81 -7.41
CA ASN A 226 16.18 10.73 -8.32
C ASN A 226 14.75 10.23 -8.02
N THR A 227 14.38 10.18 -6.74
CA THR A 227 13.01 9.81 -6.32
C THR A 227 12.00 10.88 -6.74
N GLU A 228 12.35 12.17 -6.63
CA GLU A 228 11.48 13.27 -7.08
C GLU A 228 11.28 13.26 -8.60
N ILE A 229 12.29 12.89 -9.39
CA ILE A 229 12.16 12.68 -10.84
C ILE A 229 11.14 11.59 -11.13
N LEU A 230 11.17 10.46 -10.41
CA LEU A 230 10.17 9.40 -10.52
C LEU A 230 8.77 9.91 -10.19
N LEU A 231 8.61 10.63 -9.07
CA LEU A 231 7.33 11.18 -8.62
C LEU A 231 6.75 12.19 -9.62
N ALA A 232 7.61 12.95 -10.28
CA ALA A 232 7.21 13.87 -11.34
C ALA A 232 6.82 13.18 -12.67
N GLY A 233 6.94 11.82 -12.74
CA GLY A 233 6.57 11.03 -13.91
C GLY A 233 7.65 10.99 -15.00
N TYR A 234 8.86 11.46 -14.71
CA TYR A 234 9.99 11.38 -15.63
C TYR A 234 10.79 10.07 -15.45
N PRO A 235 11.53 9.64 -16.46
CA PRO A 235 12.42 8.49 -16.36
C PRO A 235 13.46 8.69 -15.26
N ALA A 236 13.36 7.90 -14.18
CA ALA A 236 14.32 7.88 -13.10
C ALA A 236 15.25 6.65 -13.20
N LEU A 237 16.39 6.73 -12.53
CA LEU A 237 17.43 5.72 -12.59
C LEU A 237 17.22 4.62 -11.56
N ASN A 238 17.63 3.39 -11.88
CA ASN A 238 17.85 2.37 -10.86
C ASN A 238 19.08 2.77 -10.04
N VAL A 239 19.07 2.51 -8.73
CA VAL A 239 20.13 2.97 -7.82
C VAL A 239 20.72 1.80 -7.05
N LEU A 240 22.06 1.75 -7.02
CA LEU A 240 22.82 0.87 -6.15
C LEU A 240 23.48 1.70 -5.04
N LEU A 241 23.13 1.41 -3.79
CA LEU A 241 23.80 1.94 -2.61
C LEU A 241 24.78 0.88 -2.09
N TYR A 242 26.07 1.13 -2.19
CA TYR A 242 27.05 0.18 -1.68
C TYR A 242 28.03 0.82 -0.70
N GLY A 243 28.58 0.00 0.21
CA GLY A 243 29.58 0.45 1.18
C GLY A 243 29.45 -0.25 2.54
N SER A 244 30.05 0.34 3.56
CA SER A 244 30.16 -0.25 4.89
C SER A 244 28.83 -0.69 5.50
N ARG A 245 28.86 -1.77 6.27
CA ARG A 245 27.73 -2.15 7.09
C ARG A 245 27.45 -1.08 8.14
N GLY A 246 26.18 -0.87 8.47
CA GLY A 246 25.79 0.12 9.47
C GLY A 246 25.86 1.58 9.00
N SER A 247 26.11 1.87 7.72
CA SER A 247 26.17 3.24 7.18
C SER A 247 24.79 3.86 6.85
N GLY A 248 23.68 3.21 7.20
CA GLY A 248 22.34 3.76 7.01
C GLY A 248 21.74 3.58 5.61
N LYS A 249 22.35 2.78 4.70
CA LYS A 249 21.86 2.58 3.31
C LYS A 249 20.40 2.16 3.24
N SER A 250 20.04 1.08 3.94
CA SER A 250 18.68 0.52 3.96
C SER A 250 17.71 1.49 4.66
N SER A 251 18.17 2.16 5.73
CA SER A 251 17.40 3.18 6.44
C SER A 251 17.07 4.37 5.53
N LEU A 252 18.03 4.79 4.69
CA LEU A 252 17.81 5.88 3.74
C LEU A 252 16.75 5.55 2.68
N ILE A 253 16.70 4.30 2.19
CA ILE A 253 15.62 3.90 1.27
C ILE A 253 14.27 3.85 1.98
N LYS A 254 14.23 3.31 3.21
CA LYS A 254 13.00 3.23 4.00
C LYS A 254 12.44 4.61 4.36
N SER A 255 13.31 5.59 4.63
CA SER A 255 12.89 6.96 4.95
C SER A 255 12.20 7.68 3.80
N LEU A 256 12.44 7.29 2.53
CA LEU A 256 11.73 7.82 1.37
C LEU A 256 10.23 7.57 1.45
N LEU A 257 9.81 6.45 2.06
CA LEU A 257 8.41 6.15 2.24
C LEU A 257 7.74 7.16 3.17
N HIS A 258 8.41 7.50 4.28
CA HIS A 258 7.91 8.51 5.22
C HIS A 258 7.80 9.90 4.57
N GLU A 259 8.76 10.24 3.71
CA GLU A 259 8.83 11.54 3.05
C GLU A 259 7.82 11.68 1.89
N TYR A 260 7.57 10.60 1.12
CA TYR A 260 6.88 10.71 -0.15
C TYR A 260 5.63 9.84 -0.32
N SER A 261 5.20 9.09 0.70
CA SER A 261 3.98 8.27 0.58
C SER A 261 2.74 9.10 0.23
N ASP A 262 2.63 10.32 0.79
CA ASP A 262 1.54 11.27 0.50
C ASP A 262 1.54 11.77 -0.96
N ARG A 263 2.69 11.67 -1.64
CA ARG A 263 2.85 12.00 -3.06
C ARG A 263 2.71 10.78 -3.98
N GLY A 264 2.20 9.67 -3.45
CA GLY A 264 1.93 8.44 -4.20
C GLY A 264 3.14 7.51 -4.33
N LEU A 265 4.20 7.67 -3.52
CA LEU A 265 5.29 6.69 -3.47
C LEU A 265 4.84 5.42 -2.74
N ARG A 266 5.22 4.27 -3.29
CA ARG A 266 5.03 2.95 -2.69
C ARG A 266 6.36 2.21 -2.66
N LEU A 267 6.64 1.49 -1.59
CA LEU A 267 7.85 0.69 -1.43
C LEU A 267 7.50 -0.80 -1.43
N ILE A 268 8.17 -1.58 -2.28
CA ILE A 268 7.99 -3.03 -2.35
C ILE A 268 9.30 -3.71 -2.00
N GLU A 269 9.35 -4.37 -0.86
CA GLU A 269 10.47 -5.19 -0.45
C GLU A 269 10.43 -6.53 -1.20
N VAL A 270 11.54 -6.87 -1.87
CA VAL A 270 11.71 -8.15 -2.54
C VAL A 270 12.97 -8.83 -1.96
N ALA A 271 12.77 -9.99 -1.35
CA ALA A 271 13.89 -10.76 -0.85
C ALA A 271 14.75 -11.31 -2.00
N LYS A 272 16.05 -11.53 -1.77
CA LYS A 272 16.96 -12.08 -2.77
C LYS A 272 16.45 -13.40 -3.36
N SER A 273 15.86 -14.29 -2.54
CA SER A 273 15.28 -15.58 -2.97
C SER A 273 14.13 -15.41 -3.97
N ASP A 274 13.45 -14.28 -3.95
CA ASP A 274 12.25 -14.01 -4.75
C ASP A 274 12.54 -13.11 -5.98
N LEU A 275 13.80 -12.74 -6.20
CA LEU A 275 14.21 -11.90 -7.35
C LEU A 275 13.87 -12.52 -8.71
N LYS A 276 13.79 -13.86 -8.81
CA LYS A 276 13.33 -14.55 -10.02
C LYS A 276 11.93 -14.10 -10.48
N ASP A 277 11.10 -13.65 -9.54
CA ASP A 277 9.72 -13.18 -9.81
C ASP A 277 9.68 -11.69 -10.16
N LEU A 278 10.81 -10.98 -10.17
CA LEU A 278 10.86 -9.54 -10.40
C LEU A 278 10.15 -9.07 -11.69
N PRO A 279 10.25 -9.79 -12.82
CA PRO A 279 9.47 -9.44 -14.01
C PRO A 279 7.96 -9.51 -13.78
N LEU A 280 7.47 -10.45 -12.97
CA LEU A 280 6.05 -10.57 -12.62
C LEU A 280 5.61 -9.41 -11.72
N VAL A 281 6.45 -9.04 -10.75
CA VAL A 281 6.20 -7.87 -9.88
C VAL A 281 6.05 -6.62 -10.75
N VAL A 282 7.01 -6.37 -11.64
CA VAL A 282 7.02 -5.18 -12.52
C VAL A 282 5.78 -5.13 -13.41
N GLU A 283 5.32 -6.27 -13.93
CA GLU A 283 4.13 -6.31 -14.79
C GLU A 283 2.84 -6.02 -14.02
N GLN A 284 2.71 -6.47 -12.77
CA GLN A 284 1.56 -6.15 -11.90
C GLN A 284 1.45 -4.64 -11.58
N LEU A 285 2.56 -3.91 -11.66
CA LEU A 285 2.61 -2.47 -11.37
C LEU A 285 2.35 -1.61 -12.62
N ARG A 286 2.23 -2.24 -13.80
CA ARG A 286 2.02 -1.53 -15.06
C ARG A 286 0.65 -0.85 -15.07
N GLY A 287 0.62 0.42 -15.44
CA GLY A 287 -0.62 1.20 -15.54
C GLY A 287 -1.24 1.64 -14.21
N VAL A 288 -0.58 1.33 -13.08
CA VAL A 288 -0.97 1.85 -11.76
C VAL A 288 -0.42 3.28 -11.62
N PRO A 289 -1.21 4.26 -11.12
CA PRO A 289 -0.79 5.67 -11.08
C PRO A 289 0.32 5.94 -10.07
N GLN A 290 0.40 5.16 -8.98
CA GLN A 290 1.43 5.30 -7.97
C GLN A 290 2.82 5.04 -8.54
N LYS A 291 3.83 5.54 -7.85
CA LYS A 291 5.24 5.33 -8.15
C LYS A 291 5.83 4.32 -7.20
N PHE A 292 6.58 3.37 -7.75
CA PHE A 292 7.07 2.22 -7.00
C PHE A 292 8.59 2.19 -6.97
N ILE A 293 9.14 2.03 -5.77
CA ILE A 293 10.51 1.61 -5.57
C ILE A 293 10.49 0.14 -5.16
N ILE A 294 11.06 -0.72 -6.00
CA ILE A 294 11.35 -2.10 -5.62
C ILE A 294 12.66 -2.08 -4.84
N PHE A 295 12.58 -2.42 -3.57
CA PHE A 295 13.72 -2.41 -2.65
C PHE A 295 14.28 -3.81 -2.47
N VAL A 296 15.57 -3.96 -2.78
CA VAL A 296 16.33 -5.21 -2.60
C VAL A 296 17.47 -4.95 -1.62
N ASP A 297 17.37 -5.52 -0.43
CA ASP A 297 18.38 -5.31 0.62
C ASP A 297 19.49 -6.37 0.58
N ASP A 298 20.71 -5.97 0.91
CA ASP A 298 21.94 -6.80 0.98
C ASP A 298 22.18 -7.66 -0.26
N LEU A 299 22.11 -7.03 -1.44
CA LEU A 299 22.26 -7.67 -2.73
C LEU A 299 23.68 -8.20 -2.92
N SER A 300 23.80 -9.50 -3.20
CA SER A 300 25.04 -10.17 -3.56
C SER A 300 24.69 -11.47 -4.30
N PHE A 301 25.43 -11.83 -5.34
CA PHE A 301 25.17 -13.02 -6.14
C PHE A 301 26.34 -14.01 -6.07
N GLU A 302 26.02 -15.28 -6.25
CA GLU A 302 26.94 -16.33 -6.61
C GLU A 302 26.92 -16.56 -8.13
N GLU A 303 27.84 -17.30 -8.66
CA GLU A 303 28.16 -17.34 -10.09
C GLU A 303 27.00 -17.74 -11.00
N ASP A 304 26.15 -18.68 -10.58
CA ASP A 304 25.02 -19.23 -11.36
C ASP A 304 23.65 -18.86 -10.81
N ASP A 305 23.53 -17.73 -10.12
CA ASP A 305 22.29 -17.34 -9.45
C ASP A 305 21.23 -16.88 -10.48
N ASP A 306 20.12 -17.61 -10.60
CA ASP A 306 18.99 -17.23 -11.47
C ASP A 306 18.38 -15.87 -11.08
N ALA A 307 18.54 -15.46 -9.83
CA ALA A 307 18.16 -14.14 -9.35
C ALA A 307 18.95 -13.02 -10.06
N PHE A 308 20.21 -13.27 -10.40
CA PHE A 308 21.04 -12.37 -11.20
C PHE A 308 20.46 -12.14 -12.60
N LYS A 309 20.06 -13.23 -13.28
CA LYS A 309 19.49 -13.15 -14.64
C LYS A 309 18.17 -12.36 -14.65
N ALA A 310 17.30 -12.61 -13.68
CA ALA A 310 16.03 -11.91 -13.56
C ALA A 310 16.22 -10.41 -13.29
N LEU A 311 17.13 -10.04 -12.40
CA LEU A 311 17.43 -8.63 -12.12
C LEU A 311 18.06 -7.95 -13.34
N LYS A 312 18.96 -8.62 -14.07
CA LYS A 312 19.55 -8.13 -15.32
C LYS A 312 18.46 -7.74 -16.33
N VAL A 313 17.49 -8.64 -16.54
CA VAL A 313 16.35 -8.42 -17.44
C VAL A 313 15.57 -7.13 -17.08
N VAL A 314 15.35 -6.87 -15.79
CA VAL A 314 14.61 -5.68 -15.33
C VAL A 314 15.44 -4.41 -15.42
N LEU A 315 16.76 -4.48 -15.15
CA LEU A 315 17.66 -3.32 -15.23
C LEU A 315 17.92 -2.87 -16.67
N GLU A 316 18.11 -3.83 -17.59
CA GLU A 316 18.44 -3.55 -19.01
C GLU A 316 17.19 -3.27 -19.87
N GLY A 317 16.03 -3.77 -19.44
CA GLY A 317 14.78 -3.78 -20.23
C GLY A 317 14.73 -4.92 -21.22
N ASN A 318 13.54 -5.35 -21.53
CA ASN A 318 13.20 -6.32 -22.58
C ASN A 318 12.57 -5.61 -23.78
N LEU A 319 12.08 -6.41 -24.76
CA LEU A 319 11.18 -5.94 -25.84
C LEU A 319 9.96 -5.20 -25.27
N THR A 320 9.52 -5.54 -24.05
CA THR A 320 8.49 -4.80 -23.33
C THR A 320 9.14 -3.60 -22.64
N ALA A 321 8.72 -2.39 -23.00
CA ALA A 321 9.22 -1.18 -22.37
C ALA A 321 9.02 -1.23 -20.83
N ARG A 322 10.04 -0.87 -20.09
CA ARG A 322 9.96 -0.75 -18.63
C ARG A 322 8.87 0.25 -18.25
N PRO A 323 7.99 -0.08 -17.29
CA PRO A 323 7.02 0.88 -16.78
C PRO A 323 7.73 2.12 -16.20
N GLN A 324 7.27 3.32 -16.55
CA GLN A 324 7.87 4.58 -16.07
C GLN A 324 7.61 4.86 -14.59
N ASN A 325 6.69 4.10 -13.99
CA ASN A 325 6.31 4.24 -12.59
C ASN A 325 7.08 3.30 -11.64
N VAL A 326 8.07 2.52 -12.15
CA VAL A 326 8.79 1.52 -11.34
C VAL A 326 10.29 1.69 -11.49
N ILE A 327 11.01 1.73 -10.37
CA ILE A 327 12.47 1.70 -10.30
C ILE A 327 12.95 0.68 -9.25
N VAL A 328 14.22 0.26 -9.36
CA VAL A 328 14.85 -0.66 -8.42
C VAL A 328 15.90 0.09 -7.62
N TYR A 329 15.80 0.03 -6.29
CA TYR A 329 16.84 0.48 -5.37
C TYR A 329 17.40 -0.74 -4.64
N ALA A 330 18.69 -0.94 -4.74
CA ALA A 330 19.38 -2.05 -4.10
C ALA A 330 20.46 -1.56 -3.14
N THR A 331 20.64 -2.26 -2.03
CA THR A 331 21.80 -2.04 -1.15
C THR A 331 22.78 -3.19 -1.29
N SER A 332 24.06 -2.94 -1.09
CA SER A 332 25.10 -3.97 -1.01
C SER A 332 26.22 -3.55 -0.07
N ASN A 333 26.86 -4.53 0.53
CA ASN A 333 28.10 -4.33 1.29
C ASN A 333 29.35 -4.43 0.40
N ARG A 334 29.18 -4.67 -0.91
CA ARG A 334 30.24 -4.87 -1.89
C ARG A 334 30.01 -3.98 -3.10
N ARG A 335 31.12 -3.49 -3.69
CA ARG A 335 31.07 -2.76 -4.95
C ARG A 335 30.69 -3.69 -6.11
N HIS A 336 31.35 -4.84 -6.16
CA HIS A 336 31.05 -5.88 -7.14
C HIS A 336 30.03 -6.85 -6.53
N LEU A 337 28.87 -6.95 -7.15
CA LEU A 337 27.72 -7.70 -6.63
C LEU A 337 27.93 -9.22 -6.74
N ILE A 338 28.80 -9.66 -7.64
CA ILE A 338 29.13 -11.08 -7.86
C ILE A 338 30.45 -11.40 -7.14
N ARG A 339 30.51 -12.53 -6.46
CA ARG A 339 31.74 -13.01 -5.83
C ARG A 339 32.74 -13.46 -6.89
N GLU A 340 33.97 -12.96 -6.80
CA GLU A 340 35.11 -13.49 -7.50
C GLU A 340 35.81 -14.49 -6.56
N TYR A 341 36.06 -15.69 -7.03
CA TYR A 341 36.99 -16.61 -6.38
C TYR A 341 38.37 -16.44 -7.01
N PHE A 342 39.43 -16.68 -6.24
CA PHE A 342 40.81 -16.62 -6.76
C PHE A 342 41.04 -17.63 -7.91
N GLU A 343 40.25 -18.71 -7.93
CA GLU A 343 40.24 -19.74 -8.98
C GLU A 343 39.60 -19.23 -10.28
N ASP A 344 38.76 -18.20 -10.25
CA ASP A 344 38.10 -17.59 -11.43
C ASP A 344 39.02 -16.62 -12.18
N ARG A 345 40.24 -16.34 -11.63
CA ARG A 345 41.22 -15.52 -12.33
C ARG A 345 41.94 -16.37 -13.36
N PRO A 346 41.87 -16.01 -14.66
CA PRO A 346 42.51 -16.77 -15.70
C PRO A 346 43.98 -17.02 -15.35
N SER A 347 44.40 -18.26 -15.32
CA SER A 347 45.78 -18.62 -15.17
C SER A 347 46.51 -18.35 -16.51
N PRO A 348 47.86 -18.15 -16.52
CA PRO A 348 48.59 -17.98 -17.76
C PRO A 348 48.46 -19.15 -18.75
N LYS A 349 47.81 -20.26 -18.34
CA LYS A 349 47.55 -21.46 -19.17
C LYS A 349 46.20 -21.39 -19.90
N ASP A 350 45.29 -20.51 -19.47
CA ASP A 350 43.93 -20.38 -20.02
C ASP A 350 43.83 -19.29 -21.11
N GLN A 351 44.97 -18.92 -21.74
CA GLN A 351 45.07 -17.86 -22.75
C GLN A 351 44.25 -18.08 -24.02
N ASP A 352 43.70 -19.29 -24.22
CA ASP A 352 42.91 -19.65 -25.40
C ASP A 352 41.39 -19.61 -25.18
N GLU A 353 40.90 -19.35 -23.95
CA GLU A 353 39.44 -19.26 -23.66
C GLU A 353 38.97 -17.81 -23.54
N VAL A 354 38.66 -17.20 -24.66
CA VAL A 354 38.00 -15.86 -24.78
C VAL A 354 36.74 -15.79 -23.92
N HIS A 355 36.03 -16.88 -23.76
CA HIS A 355 34.78 -16.97 -23.00
C HIS A 355 34.91 -16.71 -21.48
N VAL A 356 36.08 -17.06 -20.88
CA VAL A 356 36.30 -16.83 -19.44
C VAL A 356 36.43 -15.34 -19.13
N TRP A 357 37.14 -14.61 -20.00
CA TRP A 357 37.32 -13.15 -19.85
C TRP A 357 36.02 -12.39 -20.05
N ASP A 358 35.22 -12.80 -21.02
CA ASP A 358 33.90 -12.17 -21.27
C ASP A 358 32.96 -12.36 -20.07
N THR A 359 32.95 -13.54 -19.46
CA THR A 359 32.13 -13.83 -18.27
C THR A 359 32.56 -12.98 -17.06
N VAL A 360 33.89 -12.89 -16.81
CA VAL A 360 34.42 -12.05 -15.71
C VAL A 360 34.13 -10.59 -15.94
N GLN A 361 34.27 -10.09 -17.16
CA GLN A 361 33.98 -8.69 -17.50
C GLN A 361 32.47 -8.38 -17.40
N GLU A 362 31.60 -9.31 -17.79
CA GLU A 362 30.15 -9.18 -17.61
C GLU A 362 29.75 -9.12 -16.12
N LYS A 363 30.38 -9.94 -15.28
CA LYS A 363 30.18 -9.97 -13.83
C LYS A 363 30.61 -8.65 -13.18
N LEU A 364 31.75 -8.10 -13.57
CA LEU A 364 32.28 -6.82 -13.06
C LEU A 364 31.44 -5.64 -13.48
N SER A 365 30.91 -5.66 -14.71
CA SER A 365 30.12 -4.55 -15.27
C SER A 365 28.64 -4.55 -14.80
N PHE A 366 28.19 -5.57 -14.06
CA PHE A 366 26.78 -5.64 -13.66
C PHE A 366 26.34 -4.45 -12.77
N SER A 367 27.21 -4.01 -11.85
CA SER A 367 26.94 -2.82 -11.04
C SER A 367 26.79 -1.54 -11.86
N ASP A 368 27.40 -1.48 -13.05
CA ASP A 368 27.32 -0.34 -13.96
C ASP A 368 25.94 -0.25 -14.67
N ARG A 369 25.12 -1.31 -14.59
CA ARG A 369 23.74 -1.33 -15.11
C ARG A 369 22.75 -0.59 -14.23
N PHE A 370 23.14 -0.30 -12.98
CA PHE A 370 22.45 0.69 -12.19
C PHE A 370 22.85 2.07 -12.72
N GLY A 371 21.88 2.86 -13.15
CA GLY A 371 22.16 4.18 -13.72
C GLY A 371 22.73 5.19 -12.72
N LEU A 372 22.56 4.93 -11.41
CA LEU A 372 23.14 5.71 -10.33
C LEU A 372 23.74 4.79 -9.26
N THR A 373 25.01 5.03 -8.93
CA THR A 373 25.72 4.30 -7.89
C THR A 373 26.16 5.24 -6.78
N LEU A 374 25.70 5.00 -5.55
CA LEU A 374 25.98 5.81 -4.37
C LEU A 374 26.92 5.05 -3.43
N THR A 375 28.08 5.62 -3.16
CA THR A 375 29.09 4.99 -2.30
C THR A 375 29.01 5.50 -0.87
N PHE A 376 28.96 4.59 0.09
CA PHE A 376 28.96 4.85 1.52
C PHE A 376 30.28 4.36 2.13
N PRO A 377 31.33 5.21 2.15
CA PRO A 377 32.60 4.82 2.75
C PRO A 377 32.44 4.62 4.26
N PRO A 378 33.37 3.94 4.94
CA PRO A 378 33.41 3.93 6.39
C PRO A 378 33.40 5.36 6.92
N ALA A 379 32.58 5.63 7.95
CA ALA A 379 32.58 6.93 8.60
C ALA A 379 33.97 7.22 9.18
N ASP A 380 34.51 8.42 8.90
CA ASP A 380 35.67 8.90 9.60
C ASP A 380 35.30 9.22 11.07
N GLN A 381 36.31 9.51 11.90
CA GLN A 381 36.11 9.75 13.33
C GLN A 381 35.12 10.91 13.58
N ASN A 382 35.23 11.99 12.82
CA ASN A 382 34.35 13.15 13.00
C ASN A 382 32.90 12.85 12.60
N THR A 383 32.70 12.19 11.48
CA THR A 383 31.38 11.76 11.02
C THR A 383 30.76 10.77 12.01
N TYR A 384 31.53 9.80 12.52
CA TYR A 384 31.07 8.84 13.53
C TYR A 384 30.63 9.54 14.81
N LEU A 385 31.46 10.44 15.36
CA LEU A 385 31.12 11.19 16.58
C LEU A 385 29.88 12.07 16.39
N ASN A 386 29.73 12.69 15.21
CA ASN A 386 28.53 13.47 14.90
C ASN A 386 27.27 12.59 14.86
N MET A 387 27.34 11.39 14.27
CA MET A 387 26.24 10.43 14.28
C MET A 387 25.86 10.02 15.71
N VAL A 388 26.86 9.70 16.55
CA VAL A 388 26.61 9.31 17.96
C VAL A 388 25.95 10.45 18.74
N ARG A 389 26.47 11.67 18.61
CA ARG A 389 25.89 12.85 19.28
C ARG A 389 24.47 13.14 18.84
N HIS A 390 24.21 13.01 17.55
CA HIS A 390 22.87 13.23 16.99
C HIS A 390 21.86 12.20 17.52
N LEU A 391 22.21 10.92 17.46
CA LEU A 391 21.35 9.83 17.96
C LEU A 391 21.11 9.95 19.48
N ALA A 392 22.14 10.32 20.24
CA ALA A 392 22.00 10.55 21.67
C ALA A 392 21.07 11.73 21.99
N SER A 393 21.20 12.84 21.22
CA SER A 393 20.31 14.00 21.37
C SER A 393 18.87 13.65 21.09
N GLN A 394 18.60 12.84 20.06
CA GLN A 394 17.25 12.34 19.75
C GLN A 394 16.71 11.41 20.85
N GLY A 395 17.57 10.57 21.43
CA GLY A 395 17.24 9.70 22.57
C GLY A 395 17.12 10.42 23.91
N GLY A 396 17.26 11.78 23.94
CA GLY A 396 17.23 12.57 25.16
C GLY A 396 18.47 12.40 26.05
N ILE A 397 19.54 11.79 25.54
CA ILE A 397 20.79 11.56 26.27
C ILE A 397 21.70 12.78 26.04
N LYS A 398 22.10 13.44 27.14
CA LYS A 398 23.09 14.51 27.08
C LYS A 398 24.50 13.90 27.10
N ILE A 399 25.23 14.00 26.00
CA ILE A 399 26.63 13.62 25.92
C ILE A 399 27.48 14.88 26.18
N SER A 400 28.46 14.77 27.03
CA SER A 400 29.45 15.83 27.29
C SER A 400 30.40 15.94 26.07
N PRO A 401 30.95 17.14 25.75
CA PRO A 401 31.96 17.27 24.70
C PRO A 401 33.24 16.47 24.98
N GLU A 402 33.45 16.01 26.20
CA GLU A 402 34.61 15.22 26.63
C GLU A 402 34.37 13.70 26.55
N ASP A 403 33.12 13.26 26.40
CA ASP A 403 32.72 11.86 26.14
C ASP A 403 32.71 11.53 24.65
#